data_265bdced5f4338ebdbf7a6e78470a2ff
#
_entry.id   265bdced5f4338ebdbf7a6e78470a2ff
#
_cell.length_a   1.000
_cell.length_b   1.000
_cell.length_c   1.000
_cell.angle_alpha   90.00
_cell.angle_beta   90.00
_cell.angle_gamma   90.00
#
_symmetry.space_group_name_H-M   'P 1'
#
loop_
_entity.id
_entity.type
_entity.pdbx_description
1 polymer ?
#
loop_
_entity_poly.entity_id
_entity_poly.type
_entity_poly.pdbx_seq_one_letter_code
_entity_poly.pdbx_strand_id
1 'polypeptide(L)'
;AVLLGAGVTAVIQSSSATTVMVVGFVNSGIMKLEQAVGIIMGANIGTTITSWILSLTGIQGDSLIINLLKPTSFSPVLAIIGVGMILFAKSNTKKDVGTILAGFAILMTGMSTMSDAVEPLTKMPAFTKIFLMFSDNPIIGVIVGTVLTAIIQSSSASVGILQAFCLTGTVSYASALPI
;
A
#
# COMPACT_ATOMS: atom_id res chain seq x y z
N ALA A 1 -21.48 -6.81 -7.37
CA ALA A 1 -20.74 -7.32 -6.21
C ALA A 1 -19.27 -6.89 -6.25
N VAL A 2 -18.53 -7.17 -7.36
CA VAL A 2 -17.08 -6.83 -7.48
C VAL A 2 -16.82 -5.32 -7.32
N LEU A 3 -17.54 -4.46 -8.05
CA LEU A 3 -17.40 -3.01 -7.93
C LEU A 3 -17.71 -2.50 -6.51
N LEU A 4 -18.69 -3.09 -5.84
CA LEU A 4 -19.00 -2.76 -4.46
C LEU A 4 -17.83 -3.14 -3.53
N GLY A 5 -17.32 -4.35 -3.64
CA GLY A 5 -16.18 -4.80 -2.86
C GLY A 5 -14.93 -3.96 -3.09
N ALA A 6 -14.64 -3.61 -4.35
CA ALA A 6 -13.53 -2.73 -4.70
C ALA A 6 -13.70 -1.33 -4.10
N GLY A 7 -14.88 -0.73 -4.24
CA GLY A 7 -15.17 0.61 -3.71
C GLY A 7 -15.13 0.66 -2.18
N VAL A 8 -15.74 -0.31 -1.50
CA VAL A 8 -15.72 -0.39 -0.03
C VAL A 8 -14.29 -0.55 0.47
N THR A 9 -13.51 -1.46 -0.10
CA THR A 9 -12.13 -1.69 0.35
C THR A 9 -11.21 -0.52 0.00
N ALA A 10 -11.41 0.13 -1.14
CA ALA A 10 -10.67 1.34 -1.50
C ALA A 10 -10.86 2.47 -0.48
N VAL A 11 -12.06 2.58 0.11
CA VAL A 11 -12.37 3.58 1.15
C VAL A 11 -11.88 3.12 2.51
N ILE A 12 -12.18 1.89 2.93
CA ILE A 12 -11.82 1.35 4.26
C ILE A 12 -10.32 1.06 4.34
N GLN A 13 -9.65 0.80 3.22
CA GLN A 13 -8.23 0.43 3.12
C GLN A 13 -7.87 -0.86 3.91
N SER A 14 -8.87 -1.74 4.11
CA SER A 14 -8.68 -3.02 4.80
C SER A 14 -9.50 -4.12 4.15
N SER A 15 -8.85 -4.96 3.35
CA SER A 15 -9.49 -6.14 2.74
C SER A 15 -9.89 -7.17 3.79
N SER A 16 -9.12 -7.30 4.86
CA SER A 16 -9.46 -8.20 5.98
C SER A 16 -10.74 -7.76 6.68
N ALA A 17 -10.89 -6.46 6.98
CA ALA A 17 -12.12 -5.93 7.59
C ALA A 17 -13.32 -6.13 6.67
N THR A 18 -13.17 -5.86 5.37
CA THR A 18 -14.22 -6.10 4.37
C THR A 18 -14.60 -7.58 4.32
N THR A 19 -13.61 -8.48 4.32
CA THR A 19 -13.86 -9.93 4.28
C THR A 19 -14.59 -10.41 5.53
N VAL A 20 -14.18 -10.00 6.72
CA VAL A 20 -14.84 -10.38 7.98
C VAL A 20 -16.27 -9.87 8.02
N MET A 21 -16.51 -8.63 7.57
CA MET A 21 -17.86 -8.07 7.46
C MET A 21 -18.75 -8.90 6.52
N VAL A 22 -18.22 -9.27 5.34
CA VAL A 22 -18.93 -10.09 4.35
C VAL A 22 -19.24 -11.48 4.90
N VAL A 23 -18.30 -12.12 5.59
CA VAL A 23 -18.51 -13.41 6.27
C VAL A 23 -19.63 -13.28 7.30
N GLY A 24 -19.64 -12.21 8.09
CA GLY A 24 -20.72 -11.91 9.03
C GLY A 24 -22.08 -11.80 8.35
N PHE A 25 -22.17 -11.13 7.21
CA PHE A 25 -23.41 -10.98 6.45
C PHE A 25 -23.91 -12.31 5.85
N VAL A 26 -23.01 -13.16 5.38
CA VAL A 26 -23.37 -14.51 4.91
C VAL A 26 -23.88 -15.37 6.08
N ASN A 27 -23.17 -15.34 7.20
CA ASN A 27 -23.51 -16.14 8.38
C ASN A 27 -24.85 -15.71 9.01
N SER A 28 -25.19 -14.43 8.93
CA SER A 28 -26.48 -13.90 9.40
C SER A 28 -27.62 -14.07 8.38
N GLY A 29 -27.37 -14.66 7.21
CA GLY A 29 -28.37 -14.85 6.15
C GLY A 29 -28.74 -13.57 5.37
N ILE A 30 -28.09 -12.45 5.62
CA ILE A 30 -28.31 -11.17 4.91
C ILE A 30 -27.81 -11.23 3.47
N MET A 31 -26.77 -12.04 3.22
CA MET A 31 -26.09 -12.15 1.93
C MET A 31 -25.91 -13.60 1.52
N LYS A 32 -26.07 -13.88 0.23
CA LYS A 32 -25.75 -15.19 -0.33
C LYS A 32 -24.26 -15.36 -0.58
N LEU A 33 -23.74 -16.59 -0.49
CA LEU A 33 -22.34 -16.90 -0.72
C LEU A 33 -21.83 -16.45 -2.10
N GLU A 34 -22.65 -16.60 -3.14
CA GLU A 34 -22.32 -16.16 -4.50
C GLU A 34 -22.04 -14.65 -4.59
N GLN A 35 -22.79 -13.85 -3.83
CA GLN A 35 -22.59 -12.40 -3.75
C GLN A 35 -21.33 -12.07 -2.97
N ALA A 36 -21.05 -12.81 -1.90
CA ALA A 36 -19.88 -12.67 -1.05
C ALA A 36 -18.57 -12.89 -1.84
N VAL A 37 -18.52 -13.95 -2.66
CA VAL A 37 -17.35 -14.22 -3.51
C VAL A 37 -17.00 -13.01 -4.39
N GLY A 38 -18.01 -12.43 -5.05
CA GLY A 38 -17.78 -11.24 -5.89
C GLY A 38 -17.29 -10.03 -5.09
N ILE A 39 -17.77 -9.82 -3.86
CA ILE A 39 -17.32 -8.72 -3.01
C ILE A 39 -15.88 -8.95 -2.54
N ILE A 40 -15.51 -10.18 -2.17
CA ILE A 40 -14.14 -10.52 -1.76
C ILE A 40 -13.16 -10.34 -2.92
N MET A 41 -13.52 -10.78 -4.13
CA MET A 41 -12.72 -10.52 -5.33
C MET A 41 -12.53 -9.00 -5.55
N GLY A 42 -13.62 -8.23 -5.40
CA GLY A 42 -13.54 -6.77 -5.46
C GLY A 42 -12.68 -6.17 -4.38
N ALA A 43 -12.72 -6.68 -3.16
CA ALA A 43 -11.89 -6.21 -2.05
C ALA A 43 -10.40 -6.31 -2.37
N ASN A 44 -9.96 -7.39 -3.02
CA ASN A 44 -8.58 -7.54 -3.48
C ASN A 44 -8.20 -6.49 -4.53
N ILE A 45 -9.12 -6.18 -5.46
CA ILE A 45 -8.91 -5.10 -6.43
C ILE A 45 -8.80 -3.75 -5.71
N GLY A 46 -9.68 -3.48 -4.73
CA GLY A 46 -9.66 -2.23 -3.95
C GLY A 46 -8.34 -2.00 -3.21
N THR A 47 -7.72 -3.07 -2.72
CA THR A 47 -6.40 -3.01 -2.05
C THR A 47 -5.29 -2.55 -2.99
N THR A 48 -5.37 -2.84 -4.30
CA THR A 48 -4.33 -2.42 -5.27
C THR A 48 -4.25 -0.90 -5.44
N ILE A 49 -5.32 -0.15 -5.11
CA ILE A 49 -5.32 1.32 -5.16
C ILE A 49 -4.22 1.90 -4.26
N THR A 50 -4.01 1.32 -3.07
CA THR A 50 -2.92 1.74 -2.18
C THR A 50 -1.55 1.55 -2.83
N SER A 51 -1.34 0.40 -3.47
CA SER A 51 -0.08 0.11 -4.17
C SER A 51 0.15 1.06 -5.35
N TRP A 52 -0.92 1.47 -6.03
CA TRP A 52 -0.84 2.46 -7.10
C TRP A 52 -0.44 3.84 -6.57
N ILE A 53 -1.03 4.27 -5.45
CA ILE A 53 -0.64 5.53 -4.79
C ILE A 53 0.83 5.48 -4.37
N LEU A 54 1.28 4.37 -3.78
CA LEU A 54 2.67 4.17 -3.39
C LEU A 54 3.61 4.19 -4.60
N SER A 55 3.21 3.64 -5.74
CA SER A 55 4.03 3.63 -6.96
C SER A 55 4.34 5.03 -7.50
N LEU A 56 3.50 6.03 -7.18
CA LEU A 56 3.74 7.42 -7.57
C LEU A 56 5.02 7.99 -6.92
N THR A 57 5.49 7.42 -5.81
CA THR A 57 6.74 7.83 -5.17
C THR A 57 7.98 7.53 -6.04
N GLY A 58 7.87 6.53 -6.92
CA GLY A 58 8.94 6.11 -7.84
C GLY A 58 9.09 6.97 -9.10
N ILE A 59 8.23 7.97 -9.30
CA ILE A 59 8.31 8.84 -10.47
C ILE A 59 9.60 9.66 -10.39
N GLN A 60 10.53 9.43 -11.33
CA GLN A 60 11.79 10.16 -11.45
C GLN A 60 11.73 11.09 -12.64
N GLY A 61 12.22 12.33 -12.48
CA GLY A 61 12.33 13.31 -13.54
C GLY A 61 12.92 14.61 -13.02
N ASP A 62 13.73 15.26 -13.84
CA ASP A 62 14.43 16.50 -13.49
C ASP A 62 13.59 17.76 -13.74
N SER A 63 12.37 17.62 -14.26
CA SER A 63 11.47 18.75 -14.48
C SER A 63 10.90 19.26 -13.16
N LEU A 64 10.85 20.59 -13.00
CA LEU A 64 10.21 21.25 -11.86
C LEU A 64 8.77 20.79 -11.66
N ILE A 65 8.04 20.54 -12.75
CA ILE A 65 6.64 20.09 -12.72
C ILE A 65 6.57 18.66 -12.14
N ILE A 66 7.48 17.76 -12.57
CA ILE A 66 7.52 16.39 -12.07
C ILE A 66 7.90 16.38 -10.57
N ASN A 67 8.85 17.20 -10.17
CA ASN A 67 9.23 17.31 -8.77
C ASN A 67 8.09 17.84 -7.87
N LEU A 68 7.32 18.80 -8.37
CA LEU A 68 6.13 19.31 -7.67
C LEU A 68 5.00 18.27 -7.60
N LEU A 69 4.87 17.40 -8.61
CA LEU A 69 3.86 16.33 -8.66
C LEU A 69 4.24 15.09 -7.85
N LYS A 70 5.49 14.96 -7.39
CA LYS A 70 5.89 13.84 -6.52
C LYS A 70 5.11 13.90 -5.20
N PRO A 71 4.44 12.81 -4.80
CA PRO A 71 3.70 12.77 -3.54
C PRO A 71 4.56 13.14 -2.32
N THR A 72 5.84 12.79 -2.33
CA THR A 72 6.79 13.12 -1.27
C THR A 72 7.08 14.62 -1.15
N SER A 73 6.99 15.37 -2.25
CA SER A 73 7.27 16.81 -2.26
C SER A 73 6.11 17.64 -1.72
N PHE A 74 4.86 17.27 -2.03
CA PHE A 74 3.70 18.02 -1.55
C PHE A 74 3.10 17.45 -0.26
N SER A 75 3.49 16.24 0.17
CA SER A 75 2.98 15.62 1.40
C SER A 75 3.21 16.48 2.67
N PRO A 76 4.34 17.18 2.88
CA PRO A 76 4.50 18.05 4.04
C PRO A 76 3.50 19.21 4.06
N VAL A 77 3.17 19.75 2.89
CA VAL A 77 2.16 20.81 2.76
C VAL A 77 0.78 20.27 3.12
N LEU A 78 0.45 19.07 2.64
CA LEU A 78 -0.80 18.40 3.01
C LEU A 78 -0.86 18.07 4.50
N ALA A 79 0.29 17.73 5.13
CA ALA A 79 0.36 17.51 6.57
C ALA A 79 -0.02 18.78 7.35
N ILE A 80 0.57 19.92 6.99
CA ILE A 80 0.30 21.21 7.65
C ILE A 80 -1.18 21.60 7.48
N ILE A 81 -1.71 21.49 6.27
CA ILE A 81 -3.13 21.78 5.98
C ILE A 81 -4.01 20.81 6.77
N GLY A 82 -3.71 19.50 6.74
CA GLY A 82 -4.48 18.47 7.41
C GLY A 82 -4.53 18.69 8.92
N VAL A 83 -3.38 18.91 9.56
CA VAL A 83 -3.29 19.18 11.00
C VAL A 83 -4.00 20.50 11.34
N GLY A 84 -3.83 21.55 10.54
CA GLY A 84 -4.55 22.80 10.71
C GLY A 84 -6.07 22.63 10.67
N MET A 85 -6.56 21.81 9.72
CA MET A 85 -7.99 21.49 9.64
C MET A 85 -8.48 20.69 10.86
N ILE A 86 -7.71 19.73 11.36
CA ILE A 86 -8.05 18.94 12.56
C ILE A 86 -8.17 19.86 13.79
N LEU A 87 -7.23 20.78 13.95
CA LEU A 87 -7.15 21.64 15.14
C LEU A 87 -8.17 22.80 15.12
N PHE A 88 -8.34 23.45 13.97
CA PHE A 88 -9.08 24.72 13.88
C PHE A 88 -10.45 24.61 13.22
N ALA A 89 -10.77 23.51 12.51
CA ALA A 89 -12.07 23.39 11.87
C ALA A 89 -13.17 23.14 12.90
N LYS A 90 -14.32 23.82 12.73
CA LYS A 90 -15.49 23.63 13.58
C LYS A 90 -16.41 22.51 13.08
N SER A 91 -16.35 22.14 11.81
CA SER A 91 -17.18 21.10 11.20
C SER A 91 -16.47 19.76 11.23
N ASN A 92 -17.19 18.69 11.59
CA ASN A 92 -16.67 17.33 11.60
C ASN A 92 -16.17 16.90 10.20
N THR A 93 -16.92 17.19 9.15
CA THR A 93 -16.52 16.88 7.76
C THR A 93 -15.17 17.50 7.40
N LYS A 94 -14.89 18.73 7.85
CA LYS A 94 -13.58 19.35 7.61
C LYS A 94 -12.47 18.70 8.42
N LYS A 95 -12.75 18.25 9.64
CA LYS A 95 -11.80 17.49 10.45
C LYS A 95 -11.49 16.13 9.81
N ASP A 96 -12.51 15.45 9.25
CA ASP A 96 -12.33 14.19 8.56
C ASP A 96 -11.44 14.35 7.30
N VAL A 97 -11.68 15.40 6.50
CA VAL A 97 -10.80 15.75 5.38
C VAL A 97 -9.38 16.03 5.87
N GLY A 98 -9.23 16.79 6.96
CA GLY A 98 -7.93 17.05 7.59
C GLY A 98 -7.20 15.75 7.99
N THR A 99 -7.94 14.80 8.55
CA THR A 99 -7.40 13.48 8.94
C THR A 99 -6.94 12.68 7.72
N ILE A 100 -7.69 12.71 6.62
CA ILE A 100 -7.30 12.06 5.36
C ILE A 100 -6.00 12.67 4.82
N LEU A 101 -5.90 14.00 4.79
CA LEU A 101 -4.71 14.70 4.30
C LEU A 101 -3.47 14.40 5.17
N ALA A 102 -3.63 14.45 6.49
CA ALA A 102 -2.55 14.13 7.43
C ALA A 102 -2.13 12.64 7.31
N GLY A 103 -3.10 11.72 7.21
CA GLY A 103 -2.85 10.29 7.01
C GLY A 103 -2.10 10.02 5.70
N PHE A 104 -2.48 10.68 4.60
CA PHE A 104 -1.75 10.59 3.34
C PHE A 104 -0.29 11.06 3.47
N ALA A 105 -0.07 12.18 4.17
CA ALA A 105 1.29 12.69 4.39
C ALA A 105 2.14 11.72 5.23
N ILE A 106 1.57 11.13 6.28
CA ILE A 106 2.24 10.12 7.11
C ILE A 106 2.60 8.88 6.26
N LEU A 107 1.68 8.42 5.41
CA LEU A 107 1.91 7.28 4.51
C LEU A 107 3.08 7.55 3.56
N MET A 108 3.12 8.72 2.92
CA MET A 108 4.20 9.09 1.99
C MET A 108 5.55 9.26 2.71
N THR A 109 5.55 9.87 3.89
CA THR A 109 6.76 10.00 4.72
C THR A 109 7.26 8.62 5.17
N GLY A 110 6.36 7.74 5.59
CA GLY A 110 6.70 6.37 5.97
C GLY A 110 7.33 5.59 4.80
N MET A 111 6.79 5.73 3.59
CA MET A 111 7.34 5.10 2.39
C MET A 111 8.76 5.60 2.10
N SER A 112 9.00 6.92 2.19
CA SER A 112 10.34 7.50 2.03
C SER A 112 11.31 6.96 3.08
N THR A 113 10.90 6.99 4.36
CA THR A 113 11.71 6.47 5.47
C THR A 113 12.04 4.99 5.30
N MET A 114 11.10 4.17 4.81
CA MET A 114 11.36 2.77 4.49
C MET A 114 12.41 2.62 3.40
N SER A 115 12.30 3.40 2.32
CA SER A 115 13.26 3.37 1.22
C SER A 115 14.67 3.75 1.71
N ASP A 116 14.77 4.82 2.50
CA ASP A 116 16.03 5.29 3.08
C ASP A 116 16.65 4.26 4.03
N ALA A 117 15.83 3.57 4.83
CA ALA A 117 16.28 2.54 5.76
C ALA A 117 16.79 1.28 5.04
N VAL A 118 16.23 0.98 3.86
CA VAL A 118 16.60 -0.19 3.05
C VAL A 118 17.83 0.09 2.19
N GLU A 119 18.07 1.33 1.78
CA GLU A 119 19.19 1.71 0.89
C GLU A 119 20.55 1.17 1.35
N PRO A 120 20.96 1.23 2.64
CA PRO A 120 22.23 0.66 3.08
C PRO A 120 22.34 -0.85 2.89
N LEU A 121 21.20 -1.57 3.02
CA LEU A 121 21.16 -3.03 2.84
C LEU A 121 21.44 -3.43 1.39
N THR A 122 21.06 -2.57 0.43
CA THR A 122 21.29 -2.83 -1.01
C THR A 122 22.77 -2.88 -1.35
N LYS A 123 23.61 -2.21 -0.56
CA LYS A 123 25.07 -2.14 -0.72
C LYS A 123 25.78 -3.34 -0.10
N MET A 124 25.06 -4.24 0.61
CA MET A 124 25.62 -5.43 1.25
C MET A 124 25.60 -6.62 0.29
N PRO A 125 26.76 -7.21 -0.10
CA PRO A 125 26.81 -8.32 -1.05
C PRO A 125 26.05 -9.56 -0.58
N ALA A 126 25.99 -9.80 0.72
CA ALA A 126 25.24 -10.91 1.32
C ALA A 126 23.72 -10.76 1.09
N PHE A 127 23.21 -9.55 1.23
CA PHE A 127 21.80 -9.23 1.04
C PHE A 127 21.39 -9.39 -0.45
N THR A 128 22.19 -8.85 -1.35
CA THR A 128 21.96 -8.99 -2.80
C THR A 128 21.98 -10.47 -3.23
N LYS A 129 22.90 -11.29 -2.68
CA LYS A 129 22.92 -12.74 -2.98
C LYS A 129 21.67 -13.46 -2.53
N ILE A 130 21.12 -13.13 -1.35
CA ILE A 130 19.88 -13.73 -0.86
C ILE A 130 18.74 -13.41 -1.83
N PHE A 131 18.60 -12.15 -2.26
CA PHE A 131 17.56 -11.77 -3.22
C PHE A 131 17.72 -12.40 -4.60
N LEU A 132 18.95 -12.55 -5.09
CA LEU A 132 19.22 -13.25 -6.35
C LEU A 132 18.83 -14.74 -6.27
N MET A 133 19.03 -15.40 -5.12
CA MET A 133 18.55 -16.78 -4.92
C MET A 133 17.03 -16.92 -5.03
N PHE A 134 16.27 -15.88 -4.66
CA PHE A 134 14.80 -15.87 -4.79
C PHE A 134 14.35 -15.53 -6.20
N SER A 135 15.12 -14.75 -6.96
CA SER A 135 14.79 -14.38 -8.33
C SER A 135 14.88 -15.56 -9.32
N ASP A 136 15.71 -16.55 -9.01
CA ASP A 136 15.91 -17.71 -9.89
C ASP A 136 14.81 -18.78 -9.72
N ASN A 137 14.04 -18.71 -8.63
CA ASN A 137 12.97 -19.68 -8.38
C ASN A 137 11.68 -19.01 -7.91
N PRO A 138 10.68 -18.85 -8.79
CA PRO A 138 9.42 -18.18 -8.47
C PRO A 138 8.64 -18.88 -7.35
N ILE A 139 8.81 -20.17 -7.13
CA ILE A 139 8.13 -20.89 -6.03
C ILE A 139 8.65 -20.39 -4.67
N ILE A 140 9.96 -20.20 -4.56
CA ILE A 140 10.56 -19.65 -3.33
C ILE A 140 10.09 -18.21 -3.11
N GLY A 141 9.98 -17.40 -4.17
CA GLY A 141 9.41 -16.05 -4.09
C GLY A 141 8.01 -16.06 -3.50
N VAL A 142 7.12 -16.90 -4.00
CA VAL A 142 5.74 -17.04 -3.47
C VAL A 142 5.75 -17.44 -2.00
N ILE A 143 6.61 -18.37 -1.57
CA ILE A 143 6.70 -18.79 -0.16
C ILE A 143 7.15 -17.60 0.71
N VAL A 144 8.18 -16.87 0.28
CA VAL A 144 8.71 -15.72 1.02
C VAL A 144 7.66 -14.61 1.14
N GLY A 145 6.98 -14.25 0.05
CA GLY A 145 5.90 -13.26 0.07
C GLY A 145 4.73 -13.68 0.96
N THR A 146 4.37 -14.96 0.93
CA THR A 146 3.33 -15.52 1.80
C THR A 146 3.71 -15.40 3.28
N VAL A 147 4.93 -15.81 3.64
CA VAL A 147 5.44 -15.73 5.03
C VAL A 147 5.52 -14.27 5.48
N LEU A 148 6.08 -13.40 4.65
CA LEU A 148 6.20 -11.97 4.94
C LEU A 148 4.83 -11.34 5.20
N THR A 149 3.88 -11.58 4.30
CA THR A 149 2.51 -11.05 4.46
C THR A 149 1.79 -11.67 5.65
N ALA A 150 2.01 -12.94 5.95
CA ALA A 150 1.44 -13.60 7.14
C ALA A 150 1.95 -12.99 8.46
N ILE A 151 3.22 -12.58 8.50
CA ILE A 151 3.82 -11.90 9.66
C ILE A 151 3.30 -10.47 9.79
N ILE A 152 3.34 -9.70 8.70
CA ILE A 152 2.97 -8.27 8.69
C ILE A 152 1.44 -8.09 8.80
N GLN A 153 0.67 -9.07 8.35
CA GLN A 153 -0.81 -9.04 8.27
C GLN A 153 -1.36 -7.89 7.40
N SER A 154 -0.53 -7.38 6.48
CA SER A 154 -0.90 -6.31 5.56
C SER A 154 -0.24 -6.53 4.20
N SER A 155 -1.03 -6.88 3.20
CA SER A 155 -0.53 -7.04 1.82
C SER A 155 -0.05 -5.71 1.22
N SER A 156 -0.72 -4.60 1.55
CA SER A 156 -0.30 -3.26 1.09
C SER A 156 1.07 -2.88 1.66
N ALA A 157 1.34 -3.19 2.95
CA ALA A 157 2.63 -2.95 3.56
C ALA A 157 3.71 -3.84 2.93
N SER A 158 3.43 -5.12 2.68
CA SER A 158 4.36 -6.04 2.01
C SER A 158 4.73 -5.54 0.61
N VAL A 159 3.73 -5.12 -0.17
CA VAL A 159 3.96 -4.53 -1.50
C VAL A 159 4.75 -3.22 -1.39
N GLY A 160 4.46 -2.38 -0.39
CA GLY A 160 5.21 -1.14 -0.15
C GLY A 160 6.70 -1.39 0.14
N ILE A 161 7.01 -2.37 0.99
CA ILE A 161 8.39 -2.80 1.27
C ILE A 161 9.06 -3.27 -0.03
N LEU A 162 8.37 -4.10 -0.82
CA LEU A 162 8.89 -4.63 -2.07
C LEU A 162 9.14 -3.51 -3.11
N GLN A 163 8.22 -2.54 -3.19
CA GLN A 163 8.41 -1.35 -4.01
C GLN A 163 9.63 -0.53 -3.57
N ALA A 164 9.86 -0.36 -2.27
CA ALA A 164 11.05 0.30 -1.75
C ALA A 164 12.34 -0.42 -2.20
N PHE A 165 12.38 -1.75 -2.16
CA PHE A 165 13.50 -2.54 -2.68
C PHE A 165 13.69 -2.38 -4.20
N CYS A 166 12.60 -2.32 -4.96
CA CYS A 166 12.67 -2.08 -6.40
C CYS A 166 13.18 -0.67 -6.73
N LEU A 167 12.76 0.36 -5.98
CA LEU A 167 13.21 1.74 -6.17
C LEU A 167 14.70 1.92 -5.89
N THR A 168 15.25 1.20 -4.92
CA THR A 168 16.69 1.19 -4.64
C THR A 168 17.50 0.37 -5.64
N GLY A 169 16.84 -0.31 -6.59
CA GLY A 169 17.48 -1.16 -7.59
C GLY A 169 17.99 -2.50 -7.07
N THR A 170 17.68 -2.85 -5.82
CA THR A 170 18.12 -4.11 -5.17
C THR A 170 17.40 -5.32 -5.75
N VAL A 171 16.13 -5.16 -6.05
CA VAL A 171 15.26 -6.21 -6.57
C VAL A 171 14.75 -5.79 -7.95
N SER A 172 14.91 -6.66 -8.95
CA SER A 172 14.32 -6.40 -10.25
C SER A 172 12.79 -6.58 -10.19
N TYR A 173 12.07 -5.92 -11.08
CA TYR A 173 10.62 -6.10 -11.18
C TYR A 173 10.24 -7.56 -11.43
N ALA A 174 11.00 -8.26 -12.28
CA ALA A 174 10.76 -9.67 -12.56
C ALA A 174 10.89 -10.57 -11.32
N SER A 175 11.85 -10.24 -10.43
CA SER A 175 12.06 -10.97 -9.18
C SER A 175 11.00 -10.61 -8.10
N ALA A 176 10.45 -9.42 -8.19
CA ALA A 176 9.42 -8.94 -7.28
C ALA A 176 8.03 -9.55 -7.55
N LEU A 177 7.74 -9.92 -8.79
CA LEU A 177 6.43 -10.42 -9.19
C LEU A 177 5.97 -11.68 -8.44
N PRO A 178 6.83 -12.68 -8.15
CA PRO A 178 6.39 -13.86 -7.42
C PRO A 178 6.20 -13.64 -5.92
N ILE A 179 6.81 -12.59 -5.37
CA ILE A 179 6.77 -12.25 -3.94
C ILE A 179 5.50 -11.48 -3.61
#